data_e01fe63eb439aeebaa13655eb926bf1b
#
_entry.id   e01fe63eb439aeebaa13655eb926bf1b
#
_cell.length_a   1.000
_cell.length_b   1.000
_cell.length_c   1.000
_cell.angle_alpha   90.00
_cell.angle_beta   90.00
_cell.angle_gamma   90.00
#
_symmetry.space_group_name_H-M   'P 1'
#
loop_
_entity.id
_entity.type
_entity.pdbx_description
1 polymer ?
#
loop_
_entity_poly.entity_id
_entity_poly.type
_entity_poly.pdbx_seq_one_letter_code
_entity_poly.pdbx_strand_id
1 'polypeptide(L)'
;MSSNHSTLRRPLQRILAGTCALALGSSLAACSASKESIDAAKPKDGDTVKAVATTTQICDYLTQVAAGGLKLHKVDSQGAETNSGEGPVTLDLTCLLAPNASAHEHEMTPQQMQALSQADYMFVNGVDLEHFLDQAVDSSGFHGVMAVTSGVKSEGMGDGNGKYTIDEGIEHVSPRPWPFPGEDGEAPEFKYDPHVWTSPKQAKIQVDNIVNTLSQASPQAKDAFTAAGKKYTDQLEDLDKWASDSMSAVPEQDRVLFSSHDAFGYFSNEYGVKFIGSALSDFNHQQDATSSHIDEQVKKVRESGAKAIFAENSNNSKSIEAIA
;
A
#
# COMPACT_ATOMS: atom_id res chain seq x y z
N MET A 1 33.08 57.62 27.91
CA MET A 1 32.23 58.81 28.24
C MET A 1 30.88 58.20 28.63
N SER A 2 30.71 58.09 29.90
CA SER A 2 29.83 58.75 30.83
C SER A 2 28.41 58.34 30.69
N SER A 3 27.91 57.49 31.56
CA SER A 3 27.31 57.69 32.93
C SER A 3 25.94 58.39 32.83
N ASN A 4 24.87 57.87 33.43
CA ASN A 4 24.53 57.73 34.84
C ASN A 4 23.12 57.17 34.96
N HIS A 5 22.87 56.22 35.79
CA HIS A 5 22.21 56.18 37.11
C HIS A 5 20.97 57.09 37.29
N SER A 6 19.86 56.44 37.69
CA SER A 6 19.27 56.73 38.99
C SER A 6 18.12 55.75 39.39
N THR A 7 18.29 55.28 40.57
CA THR A 7 17.39 54.55 41.49
C THR A 7 16.32 55.50 42.08
N LEU A 8 15.16 54.91 42.51
CA LEU A 8 14.39 55.27 43.72
C LEU A 8 13.16 54.32 43.83
N ARG A 9 13.17 53.43 44.75
CA ARG A 9 12.67 53.34 46.16
C ARG A 9 11.16 53.25 46.31
N ARG A 10 10.83 52.14 47.01
CA ARG A 10 9.54 51.73 47.64
C ARG A 10 9.00 52.78 48.63
N PRO A 11 7.71 52.60 49.07
CA PRO A 11 7.53 51.96 50.37
C PRO A 11 6.34 51.00 50.51
N LEU A 12 6.46 50.19 51.53
CA LEU A 12 5.49 49.24 52.14
C LEU A 12 4.26 49.96 52.69
N GLN A 13 3.11 49.32 52.67
CA GLN A 13 2.18 49.33 53.81
C GLN A 13 1.50 48.00 54.02
N ARG A 14 1.40 47.67 55.29
CA ARG A 14 0.92 46.43 55.89
C ARG A 14 -0.58 46.53 56.26
N ILE A 15 -1.11 45.34 56.65
CA ILE A 15 -2.25 45.04 57.60
C ILE A 15 -3.57 44.80 56.87
N LEU A 16 -4.30 43.69 57.09
CA LEU A 16 -4.68 42.92 58.27
C LEU A 16 -5.29 41.55 57.91
N ALA A 17 -5.22 40.67 58.85
CA ALA A 17 -5.67 39.29 58.86
C ALA A 17 -7.20 39.11 58.76
N GLY A 18 -7.61 37.97 58.20
CA GLY A 18 -8.94 37.42 58.29
C GLY A 18 -8.87 35.92 58.03
N THR A 19 -8.79 35.16 59.12
CA THR A 19 -8.89 33.69 59.17
C THR A 19 -10.27 33.20 58.82
N CYS A 20 -10.39 32.30 57.83
CA CYS A 20 -11.44 31.29 57.79
C CYS A 20 -10.90 30.01 57.16
N ALA A 21 -10.75 29.02 57.99
CA ALA A 21 -10.43 27.65 57.59
C ALA A 21 -11.67 26.97 57.00
N LEU A 22 -11.52 26.35 55.86
CA LEU A 22 -12.39 25.25 55.42
C LEU A 22 -11.67 24.33 54.45
N ALA A 23 -11.55 23.16 54.93
CA ALA A 23 -11.40 21.82 54.32
C ALA A 23 -10.74 21.63 52.96
N LEU A 24 -9.66 20.87 53.01
CA LEU A 24 -9.00 20.15 51.94
C LEU A 24 -9.94 19.28 51.10
N GLY A 25 -9.85 19.47 49.82
CA GLY A 25 -10.23 18.50 48.82
C GLY A 25 -9.20 18.52 47.70
N SER A 26 -8.10 17.76 47.87
CA SER A 26 -7.06 17.60 46.84
C SER A 26 -7.58 16.62 45.78
N SER A 27 -8.17 17.13 44.70
CA SER A 27 -8.34 16.40 43.46
C SER A 27 -7.17 16.75 42.53
N LEU A 28 -6.16 15.88 42.51
CA LEU A 28 -5.18 15.78 41.44
C LEU A 28 -5.96 15.36 40.17
N ALA A 29 -6.39 16.33 39.40
CA ALA A 29 -6.76 16.10 38.01
C ALA A 29 -5.46 15.86 37.25
N ALA A 30 -5.06 14.57 37.11
CA ALA A 30 -4.14 14.16 36.09
C ALA A 30 -4.83 14.42 34.75
N CYS A 31 -4.35 15.43 34.02
CA CYS A 31 -4.63 15.57 32.61
C CYS A 31 -3.95 14.40 31.89
N SER A 32 -4.62 13.23 31.86
CA SER A 32 -4.38 12.28 30.81
C SER A 32 -4.94 12.92 29.55
N ALA A 33 -4.05 13.41 28.67
CA ALA A 33 -4.41 13.66 27.30
C ALA A 33 -4.84 12.31 26.74
N SER A 34 -6.14 12.05 26.74
CA SER A 34 -6.74 11.01 25.92
C SER A 34 -6.37 11.37 24.50
N LYS A 35 -5.52 10.55 23.84
CA LYS A 35 -5.50 10.49 22.39
C LYS A 35 -6.95 10.27 21.99
N GLU A 36 -7.60 11.32 21.48
CA GLU A 36 -8.83 11.12 20.73
C GLU A 36 -8.42 10.26 19.54
N SER A 37 -8.75 8.98 19.61
CA SER A 37 -8.80 8.14 18.42
C SER A 37 -9.79 8.86 17.51
N ILE A 38 -9.35 9.25 16.32
CA ILE A 38 -10.24 9.69 15.26
C ILE A 38 -11.03 8.41 14.92
N ASP A 39 -12.18 8.23 15.58
CA ASP A 39 -13.14 7.21 15.19
C ASP A 39 -13.66 7.65 13.83
N ALA A 40 -13.10 7.09 12.77
CA ALA A 40 -13.69 7.19 11.44
C ALA A 40 -15.16 6.74 11.59
N ALA A 41 -16.11 7.60 11.25
CA ALA A 41 -17.52 7.33 11.46
C ALA A 41 -17.87 6.03 10.75
N LYS A 42 -18.23 4.98 11.53
CA LYS A 42 -18.58 3.68 10.96
C LYS A 42 -19.84 3.85 10.12
N PRO A 43 -19.85 3.36 8.87
CA PRO A 43 -21.06 3.35 8.05
C PRO A 43 -22.21 2.66 8.79
N LYS A 44 -23.45 3.12 8.54
CA LYS A 44 -24.69 2.52 9.05
C LYS A 44 -25.33 1.64 7.96
N ASP A 45 -26.33 0.87 8.32
CA ASP A 45 -27.13 0.14 7.34
C ASP A 45 -27.64 1.08 6.23
N GLY A 46 -27.37 0.72 4.97
CA GLY A 46 -27.67 1.55 3.80
C GLY A 46 -26.65 2.64 3.50
N ASP A 47 -25.58 2.75 4.28
CA ASP A 47 -24.51 3.70 4.04
C ASP A 47 -23.56 3.23 2.92
N THR A 48 -22.85 4.20 2.35
CA THR A 48 -21.83 3.95 1.34
C THR A 48 -20.46 4.01 1.99
N VAL A 49 -19.61 3.00 1.73
CA VAL A 49 -18.17 3.00 2.05
C VAL A 49 -17.41 3.47 0.82
N LYS A 50 -16.77 4.61 0.90
CA LYS A 50 -15.96 5.17 -0.19
C LYS A 50 -14.51 4.69 -0.06
N ALA A 51 -14.05 4.00 -1.08
CA ALA A 51 -12.71 3.41 -1.10
C ALA A 51 -11.93 3.80 -2.35
N VAL A 52 -10.63 3.99 -2.18
CA VAL A 52 -9.66 4.17 -3.28
C VAL A 52 -8.67 3.01 -3.24
N ALA A 53 -8.43 2.39 -4.39
CA ALA A 53 -7.46 1.31 -4.57
C ALA A 53 -6.27 1.81 -5.39
N THR A 54 -5.05 1.64 -4.88
CA THR A 54 -3.83 2.18 -5.51
C THR A 54 -3.34 1.34 -6.68
N THR A 55 -3.56 0.02 -6.64
CA THR A 55 -3.09 -0.91 -7.68
C THR A 55 -4.25 -1.66 -8.32
N THR A 56 -4.00 -2.24 -9.50
CA THR A 56 -4.98 -3.09 -10.20
C THR A 56 -5.30 -4.34 -9.40
N GLN A 57 -4.32 -4.90 -8.68
CA GLN A 57 -4.48 -6.07 -7.83
C GLN A 57 -5.44 -5.77 -6.66
N ILE A 58 -5.20 -4.68 -5.94
CA ILE A 58 -6.06 -4.26 -4.82
C ILE A 58 -7.48 -3.94 -5.32
N CYS A 59 -7.59 -3.28 -6.49
CA CYS A 59 -8.88 -3.02 -7.12
C CYS A 59 -9.64 -4.32 -7.42
N ASP A 60 -8.96 -5.37 -7.90
CA ASP A 60 -9.57 -6.68 -8.11
C ASP A 60 -9.95 -7.34 -6.79
N TYR A 61 -9.07 -7.37 -5.79
CA TYR A 61 -9.36 -7.96 -4.49
C TYR A 61 -10.63 -7.36 -3.86
N LEU A 62 -10.73 -6.03 -3.86
CA LEU A 62 -11.92 -5.32 -3.37
C LEU A 62 -13.18 -5.66 -4.19
N THR A 63 -13.04 -5.81 -5.50
CA THR A 63 -14.14 -6.21 -6.39
C THR A 63 -14.61 -7.64 -6.06
N GLN A 64 -13.70 -8.58 -5.85
CA GLN A 64 -14.02 -9.97 -5.50
C GLN A 64 -14.68 -10.09 -4.14
N VAL A 65 -14.19 -9.35 -3.15
CA VAL A 65 -14.76 -9.31 -1.79
C VAL A 65 -16.14 -8.64 -1.80
N ALA A 66 -16.35 -7.60 -2.62
CA ALA A 66 -17.65 -6.96 -2.76
C ALA A 66 -18.70 -7.86 -3.42
N ALA A 67 -18.31 -8.77 -4.30
CA ALA A 67 -19.23 -9.69 -4.98
C ALA A 67 -20.01 -10.63 -4.04
N GLY A 68 -19.63 -10.69 -2.77
CA GLY A 68 -20.26 -11.56 -1.75
C GLY A 68 -21.49 -11.02 -1.06
N GLY A 69 -22.10 -9.91 -1.50
CA GLY A 69 -23.32 -9.38 -0.87
C GLY A 69 -23.30 -7.89 -0.60
N LEU A 70 -22.55 -7.14 -1.40
CA LEU A 70 -22.59 -5.68 -1.44
C LEU A 70 -23.10 -5.18 -2.78
N LYS A 71 -23.59 -3.95 -2.78
CA LYS A 71 -23.64 -3.14 -3.99
C LYS A 71 -22.23 -2.63 -4.26
N LEU A 72 -21.74 -2.83 -5.47
CA LEU A 72 -20.48 -2.26 -5.92
C LEU A 72 -20.77 -1.18 -6.95
N HIS A 73 -20.36 0.04 -6.67
CA HIS A 73 -20.16 1.10 -7.66
C HIS A 73 -18.67 1.25 -7.86
N LYS A 74 -18.16 0.96 -9.06
CA LYS A 74 -16.74 1.02 -9.37
C LYS A 74 -16.47 2.01 -10.47
N VAL A 75 -15.53 2.91 -10.23
CA VAL A 75 -14.98 3.87 -11.18
C VAL A 75 -13.56 3.42 -11.53
N ASP A 76 -13.30 3.15 -12.79
CA ASP A 76 -11.94 2.78 -13.23
C ASP A 76 -11.05 4.02 -13.44
N SER A 77 -9.80 3.77 -13.77
CA SER A 77 -8.79 4.84 -13.99
C SER A 77 -9.11 5.82 -15.11
N GLN A 78 -10.03 5.45 -16.00
CA GLN A 78 -10.47 6.29 -17.12
C GLN A 78 -11.81 7.00 -16.82
N GLY A 79 -12.36 6.77 -15.62
CA GLY A 79 -13.63 7.33 -15.18
C GLY A 79 -14.84 6.55 -15.67
N ALA A 80 -14.66 5.33 -16.22
CA ALA A 80 -15.79 4.49 -16.59
C ALA A 80 -16.41 3.84 -15.34
N GLU A 81 -17.74 3.93 -15.25
CA GLU A 81 -18.51 3.46 -14.12
C GLU A 81 -19.14 2.10 -14.39
N THR A 82 -19.06 1.22 -13.41
CA THR A 82 -19.78 -0.07 -13.42
C THR A 82 -20.50 -0.28 -12.10
N ASN A 83 -21.73 -0.82 -12.17
CA ASN A 83 -22.53 -1.15 -11.02
C ASN A 83 -22.85 -2.65 -11.01
N SER A 84 -22.69 -3.30 -9.87
CA SER A 84 -23.00 -4.72 -9.71
C SER A 84 -23.38 -5.07 -8.28
N GLY A 85 -23.90 -6.29 -8.11
CA GLY A 85 -24.25 -6.82 -6.79
C GLY A 85 -25.48 -6.19 -6.17
N GLU A 86 -25.92 -6.79 -5.07
CA GLU A 86 -27.03 -6.34 -4.21
C GLU A 86 -26.64 -6.56 -2.75
N GLY A 87 -26.99 -5.64 -1.87
CA GLY A 87 -26.64 -5.75 -0.46
C GLY A 87 -27.05 -4.53 0.37
N PRO A 88 -26.88 -4.59 1.68
CA PRO A 88 -27.25 -3.49 2.57
C PRO A 88 -26.31 -2.29 2.52
N VAL A 89 -25.06 -2.50 2.07
CA VAL A 89 -24.02 -1.48 2.00
C VAL A 89 -23.51 -1.37 0.56
N THR A 90 -23.19 -0.16 0.14
CA THR A 90 -22.54 0.11 -1.14
C THR A 90 -21.03 0.31 -0.95
N LEU A 91 -20.22 -0.41 -1.66
CA LEU A 91 -18.79 -0.08 -1.84
C LEU A 91 -18.66 0.83 -3.07
N ASP A 92 -18.31 2.09 -2.83
CA ASP A 92 -18.01 3.08 -3.87
C ASP A 92 -16.50 3.10 -4.07
N LEU A 93 -16.03 2.38 -5.10
CA LEU A 93 -14.62 2.04 -5.33
C LEU A 93 -14.05 2.82 -6.50
N THR A 94 -13.04 3.63 -6.26
CA THR A 94 -12.21 4.24 -7.30
C THR A 94 -10.90 3.49 -7.45
N CYS A 95 -10.61 3.01 -8.65
CA CYS A 95 -9.36 2.33 -8.99
C CYS A 95 -8.40 3.30 -9.71
N LEU A 96 -7.22 3.54 -9.15
CA LEU A 96 -6.31 4.57 -9.66
C LEU A 96 -5.61 4.15 -10.96
N LEU A 97 -5.17 2.88 -11.04
CA LEU A 97 -4.37 2.40 -12.16
C LEU A 97 -5.20 1.76 -13.26
N ALA A 98 -4.83 2.08 -14.50
CA ALA A 98 -5.29 1.36 -15.67
C ALA A 98 -4.68 -0.05 -15.74
N PRO A 99 -5.34 -1.04 -16.36
CA PRO A 99 -4.67 -2.25 -16.80
C PRO A 99 -3.43 -1.88 -17.62
N ASN A 100 -2.33 -2.54 -17.38
CA ASN A 100 -1.03 -2.31 -18.03
C ASN A 100 -0.33 -0.99 -17.67
N ALA A 101 -0.77 -0.27 -16.64
CA ALA A 101 -0.02 0.85 -16.07
C ALA A 101 1.00 0.35 -15.04
N SER A 102 2.12 1.07 -14.92
CA SER A 102 3.10 0.80 -13.87
C SER A 102 2.50 1.09 -12.49
N ALA A 103 2.73 0.20 -11.53
CA ALA A 103 2.35 0.41 -10.14
C ALA A 103 3.36 1.30 -9.37
N HIS A 104 4.52 1.58 -9.97
CA HIS A 104 5.58 2.40 -9.36
C HIS A 104 5.44 3.89 -9.68
N GLU A 105 4.75 4.23 -10.77
CA GLU A 105 4.59 5.60 -11.23
C GLU A 105 3.12 5.88 -11.54
N HIS A 106 2.54 6.81 -10.82
CA HIS A 106 1.20 7.27 -11.14
C HIS A 106 1.00 8.72 -10.72
N GLU A 107 0.63 9.56 -11.66
CA GLU A 107 0.17 10.92 -11.39
C GLU A 107 -1.35 10.92 -11.29
N MET A 108 -1.87 11.26 -10.11
CA MET A 108 -3.30 11.30 -9.89
C MET A 108 -3.95 12.44 -10.67
N THR A 109 -5.02 12.11 -11.39
CA THR A 109 -5.86 13.12 -12.06
C THR A 109 -6.63 13.96 -11.02
N PRO A 110 -7.11 15.16 -11.37
CA PRO A 110 -7.95 15.96 -10.48
C PRO A 110 -9.20 15.21 -9.97
N GLN A 111 -9.78 14.34 -10.79
CA GLN A 111 -10.93 13.52 -10.41
C GLN A 111 -10.52 12.47 -9.35
N GLN A 112 -9.39 11.83 -9.51
CA GLN A 112 -8.83 10.87 -8.55
C GLN A 112 -8.46 11.57 -7.23
N MET A 113 -7.87 12.76 -7.30
CA MET A 113 -7.60 13.60 -6.12
C MET A 113 -8.88 13.97 -5.38
N GLN A 114 -9.96 14.27 -6.10
CA GLN A 114 -11.27 14.53 -5.50
C GLN A 114 -11.85 13.27 -4.86
N ALA A 115 -11.75 12.11 -5.50
CA ALA A 115 -12.20 10.85 -4.93
C ALA A 115 -11.43 10.53 -3.64
N LEU A 116 -10.10 10.68 -3.65
CA LEU A 116 -9.26 10.49 -2.47
C LEU A 116 -9.65 11.43 -1.32
N SER A 117 -9.88 12.71 -1.59
CA SER A 117 -10.29 13.68 -0.55
C SER A 117 -11.61 13.33 0.15
N GLN A 118 -12.46 12.52 -0.49
CA GLN A 118 -13.77 12.10 0.01
C GLN A 118 -13.80 10.64 0.47
N ALA A 119 -12.67 9.92 0.36
CA ALA A 119 -12.59 8.52 0.68
C ALA A 119 -12.62 8.28 2.21
N ASP A 120 -13.35 7.27 2.62
CA ASP A 120 -13.30 6.72 3.97
C ASP A 120 -12.04 5.84 4.14
N TYR A 121 -11.69 5.13 3.07
CA TYR A 121 -10.55 4.20 3.03
C TYR A 121 -9.71 4.40 1.77
N MET A 122 -8.38 4.35 1.96
CA MET A 122 -7.41 4.21 0.89
C MET A 122 -6.66 2.90 1.09
N PHE A 123 -6.80 1.97 0.17
CA PHE A 123 -6.10 0.69 0.23
C PHE A 123 -4.81 0.76 -0.56
N VAL A 124 -3.70 0.53 0.12
CA VAL A 124 -2.34 0.58 -0.42
C VAL A 124 -1.67 -0.79 -0.32
N ASN A 125 -0.71 -1.07 -1.18
CA ASN A 125 0.11 -2.28 -1.09
C ASN A 125 1.03 -2.22 0.14
N GLY A 126 1.71 -1.10 0.35
CA GLY A 126 2.83 -1.00 1.27
C GLY A 126 4.11 -1.62 0.69
N VAL A 127 5.06 -1.99 1.54
CA VAL A 127 6.33 -2.61 1.14
C VAL A 127 7.04 -1.76 0.07
N ASP A 128 7.13 -0.46 0.30
CA ASP A 128 7.83 0.52 -0.55
C ASP A 128 7.28 0.70 -1.99
N LEU A 129 6.05 0.26 -2.29
CA LEU A 129 5.52 0.38 -3.66
C LEU A 129 5.10 1.82 -4.01
N GLU A 130 4.34 2.48 -3.12
CA GLU A 130 3.60 3.68 -3.48
C GLU A 130 4.29 4.98 -3.06
N HIS A 131 5.57 5.16 -3.36
CA HIS A 131 6.28 6.42 -3.06
C HIS A 131 5.67 7.65 -3.75
N PHE A 132 4.98 7.47 -4.88
CA PHE A 132 4.29 8.54 -5.59
C PHE A 132 3.11 9.13 -4.81
N LEU A 133 2.60 8.41 -3.80
CA LEU A 133 1.40 8.84 -3.06
C LEU A 133 1.66 9.88 -1.98
N ASP A 134 2.86 10.01 -1.47
CA ASP A 134 3.16 10.87 -0.32
C ASP A 134 2.68 12.31 -0.53
N GLN A 135 3.00 12.91 -1.68
CA GLN A 135 2.56 14.25 -2.02
C GLN A 135 1.07 14.33 -2.33
N ALA A 136 0.50 13.30 -2.96
CA ALA A 136 -0.90 13.25 -3.32
C ALA A 136 -1.78 13.15 -2.08
N VAL A 137 -1.45 12.29 -1.13
CA VAL A 137 -2.17 12.17 0.15
C VAL A 137 -2.12 13.49 0.93
N ASP A 138 -0.94 14.09 1.04
CA ASP A 138 -0.76 15.36 1.78
C ASP A 138 -1.56 16.51 1.16
N SER A 139 -1.63 16.59 -0.17
CA SER A 139 -2.30 17.67 -0.89
C SER A 139 -3.79 17.45 -1.13
N SER A 140 -4.27 16.20 -1.08
CA SER A 140 -5.69 15.86 -1.31
C SER A 140 -6.62 16.30 -0.17
N GLY A 141 -6.09 16.43 1.05
CA GLY A 141 -6.90 16.61 2.26
C GLY A 141 -7.56 15.30 2.73
N PHE A 142 -7.03 14.14 2.34
CA PHE A 142 -7.48 12.84 2.83
C PHE A 142 -7.42 12.77 4.35
N HIS A 143 -8.47 12.28 4.98
CA HIS A 143 -8.63 12.20 6.44
C HIS A 143 -9.25 10.86 6.91
N GLY A 144 -9.33 9.89 6.01
CA GLY A 144 -9.86 8.55 6.28
C GLY A 144 -8.83 7.59 6.88
N VAL A 145 -8.98 6.31 6.56
CA VAL A 145 -8.08 5.24 6.97
C VAL A 145 -7.26 4.78 5.78
N MET A 146 -5.93 4.84 5.90
CA MET A 146 -5.01 4.21 4.96
C MET A 146 -4.79 2.76 5.39
N ALA A 147 -5.38 1.82 4.67
CA ALA A 147 -5.29 0.39 4.93
C ALA A 147 -4.13 -0.22 4.14
N VAL A 148 -3.10 -0.67 4.86
CA VAL A 148 -1.90 -1.30 4.29
C VAL A 148 -2.19 -2.78 4.08
N THR A 149 -2.51 -3.18 2.86
CA THR A 149 -2.99 -4.54 2.58
C THR A 149 -1.95 -5.62 2.84
N SER A 150 -0.67 -5.34 2.64
CA SER A 150 0.43 -6.25 2.99
C SER A 150 0.69 -6.38 4.50
N GLY A 151 0.15 -5.48 5.32
CA GLY A 151 0.50 -5.37 6.73
C GLY A 151 1.87 -4.76 7.01
N VAL A 152 2.63 -4.36 5.99
CA VAL A 152 3.98 -3.79 6.12
C VAL A 152 4.01 -2.40 5.49
N LYS A 153 4.19 -1.38 6.35
CA LYS A 153 4.30 0.01 5.88
C LYS A 153 5.54 0.22 5.01
N SER A 154 5.41 1.11 4.04
CA SER A 154 6.54 1.61 3.28
C SER A 154 7.47 2.46 4.14
N GLU A 155 8.76 2.50 3.80
CA GLU A 155 9.73 3.39 4.45
C GLU A 155 9.32 4.86 4.20
N GLY A 156 9.31 5.66 5.25
CA GLY A 156 8.84 7.04 5.18
C GLY A 156 7.33 7.26 5.34
N MET A 157 6.51 6.22 5.28
CA MET A 157 5.07 6.29 5.55
C MET A 157 4.83 6.57 7.04
N GLY A 158 4.89 7.77 7.49
CA GLY A 158 4.78 8.20 8.89
C GLY A 158 3.57 7.61 9.65
N ASP A 159 3.11 8.31 10.69
CA ASP A 159 1.93 7.92 11.49
C ASP A 159 0.66 8.69 11.06
N GLY A 160 0.59 9.14 9.80
CA GLY A 160 -0.51 9.97 9.30
C GLY A 160 -0.51 11.42 9.83
N ASN A 161 0.43 11.77 10.73
CA ASN A 161 0.60 13.09 11.33
C ASN A 161 -0.70 13.70 11.89
N GLY A 162 -1.64 12.87 12.33
CA GLY A 162 -2.95 13.29 12.81
C GLY A 162 -3.91 13.74 11.71
N LYS A 163 -3.55 13.61 10.42
CA LYS A 163 -4.42 13.91 9.29
C LYS A 163 -5.32 12.74 8.91
N TYR A 164 -4.77 11.53 8.93
CA TYR A 164 -5.46 10.27 8.65
C TYR A 164 -4.94 9.16 9.58
N THR A 165 -5.63 8.04 9.61
CA THR A 165 -5.22 6.85 10.40
C THR A 165 -4.58 5.82 9.49
N ILE A 166 -3.56 5.09 9.98
CA ILE A 166 -2.99 3.94 9.28
C ILE A 166 -3.47 2.66 9.96
N ASP A 167 -4.04 1.75 9.15
CA ASP A 167 -4.40 0.39 9.54
C ASP A 167 -3.40 -0.57 8.88
N GLU A 168 -2.55 -1.19 9.69
CA GLU A 168 -1.54 -2.14 9.23
C GLU A 168 -2.12 -3.56 9.06
N GLY A 169 -3.44 -3.73 9.24
CA GLY A 169 -4.10 -5.03 9.15
C GLY A 169 -3.80 -5.95 10.33
N ILE A 170 -4.23 -7.21 10.21
CA ILE A 170 -4.07 -8.25 11.24
C ILE A 170 -3.02 -9.30 10.87
N GLU A 171 -2.67 -9.39 9.61
CA GLU A 171 -1.65 -10.29 9.07
C GLU A 171 -0.58 -9.50 8.31
N HIS A 172 0.63 -10.05 8.25
CA HIS A 172 1.77 -9.40 7.62
C HIS A 172 2.40 -10.33 6.60
N VAL A 173 2.65 -9.81 5.40
CA VAL A 173 3.49 -10.51 4.42
C VAL A 173 4.91 -10.67 4.96
N SER A 174 5.67 -11.61 4.41
CA SER A 174 7.09 -11.75 4.71
C SER A 174 7.90 -10.95 3.70
N PRO A 175 8.27 -9.68 3.98
CA PRO A 175 8.93 -8.83 3.02
C PRO A 175 10.33 -9.39 2.70
N ARG A 176 10.69 -9.42 1.43
CA ARG A 176 12.00 -9.86 0.95
C ARG A 176 12.87 -8.64 0.71
N PRO A 177 14.16 -8.69 1.07
CA PRO A 177 15.09 -7.65 0.69
C PRO A 177 15.09 -7.48 -0.84
N TRP A 178 15.25 -6.25 -1.30
CA TRP A 178 15.46 -5.96 -2.70
C TRP A 178 16.74 -6.65 -3.18
N PRO A 179 16.72 -7.47 -4.25
CA PRO A 179 17.85 -8.33 -4.60
C PRO A 179 18.94 -7.62 -5.40
N PHE A 180 18.69 -6.40 -5.86
CA PHE A 180 19.61 -5.70 -6.76
C PHE A 180 20.33 -4.58 -6.04
N PRO A 181 21.63 -4.40 -6.26
CA PRO A 181 22.37 -3.22 -5.77
C PRO A 181 21.90 -1.97 -6.51
N GLY A 182 22.05 -0.82 -5.89
CA GLY A 182 21.90 0.47 -6.57
C GLY A 182 22.94 0.65 -7.69
N GLU A 183 22.63 1.50 -8.65
CA GLU A 183 23.57 1.83 -9.72
C GLU A 183 24.78 2.59 -9.16
N ASP A 184 25.94 2.39 -9.80
CA ASP A 184 27.20 3.10 -9.49
C ASP A 184 27.63 3.05 -8.01
N GLY A 185 27.14 2.07 -7.22
CA GLY A 185 27.45 1.91 -5.80
C GLY A 185 26.57 2.77 -4.86
N GLU A 186 25.51 3.31 -5.36
CA GLU A 186 24.46 3.93 -4.54
C GLU A 186 23.70 2.87 -3.73
N ALA A 187 22.89 3.32 -2.77
CA ALA A 187 21.97 2.45 -2.05
C ALA A 187 20.90 1.87 -3.00
N PRO A 188 20.42 0.65 -2.75
CA PRO A 188 19.30 0.12 -3.51
C PRO A 188 18.10 1.08 -3.44
N GLU A 189 17.36 1.18 -4.53
CA GLU A 189 16.17 2.04 -4.62
C GLU A 189 15.09 1.67 -3.61
N PHE A 190 14.94 0.36 -3.36
CA PHE A 190 14.00 -0.17 -2.39
C PHE A 190 14.74 -0.96 -1.31
N LYS A 191 14.20 -0.91 -0.09
CA LYS A 191 14.64 -1.80 0.98
C LYS A 191 14.12 -3.21 0.79
N TYR A 192 12.86 -3.31 0.35
CA TYR A 192 12.15 -4.55 0.12
C TYR A 192 11.58 -4.62 -1.29
N ASP A 193 11.45 -5.84 -1.81
CA ASP A 193 10.72 -6.13 -3.05
C ASP A 193 9.21 -5.88 -2.82
N PRO A 194 8.60 -4.90 -3.51
CA PRO A 194 7.21 -4.54 -3.29
C PRO A 194 6.20 -5.51 -3.95
N HIS A 195 6.64 -6.42 -4.83
CA HIS A 195 5.79 -7.24 -5.70
C HIS A 195 5.20 -8.46 -5.00
N VAL A 196 4.66 -8.26 -3.78
CA VAL A 196 4.15 -9.33 -2.91
C VAL A 196 3.05 -10.17 -3.58
N TRP A 197 2.23 -9.56 -4.42
CA TRP A 197 1.12 -10.21 -5.11
C TRP A 197 1.54 -11.29 -6.12
N THR A 198 2.81 -11.39 -6.47
CA THR A 198 3.32 -12.44 -7.36
C THR A 198 3.45 -13.81 -6.67
N SER A 199 3.24 -13.86 -5.35
CA SER A 199 3.00 -15.08 -4.59
C SER A 199 1.53 -15.16 -4.16
N PRO A 200 0.75 -16.18 -4.56
CA PRO A 200 -0.63 -16.36 -4.11
C PRO A 200 -0.77 -16.42 -2.58
N LYS A 201 0.23 -16.93 -1.86
CA LYS A 201 0.24 -16.95 -0.39
C LYS A 201 0.30 -15.55 0.20
N GLN A 202 1.09 -14.65 -0.38
CA GLN A 202 1.18 -13.26 0.08
C GLN A 202 -0.08 -12.47 -0.35
N ALA A 203 -0.61 -12.74 -1.55
CA ALA A 203 -1.87 -12.16 -2.01
C ALA A 203 -3.05 -12.52 -1.09
N LYS A 204 -3.07 -13.78 -0.57
CA LYS A 204 -4.06 -14.20 0.43
C LYS A 204 -4.03 -13.31 1.68
N ILE A 205 -2.86 -12.97 2.21
CA ILE A 205 -2.69 -12.06 3.35
C ILE A 205 -3.31 -10.69 3.03
N GLN A 206 -3.06 -10.16 1.84
CA GLN A 206 -3.66 -8.89 1.41
C GLN A 206 -5.19 -8.95 1.38
N VAL A 207 -5.75 -10.04 0.87
CA VAL A 207 -7.22 -10.25 0.85
C VAL A 207 -7.78 -10.36 2.26
N ASP A 208 -7.13 -11.10 3.16
CA ASP A 208 -7.57 -11.27 4.55
C ASP A 208 -7.55 -9.93 5.32
N ASN A 209 -6.53 -9.08 5.10
CA ASN A 209 -6.49 -7.73 5.65
C ASN A 209 -7.62 -6.84 5.10
N ILE A 210 -7.89 -6.89 3.79
CA ILE A 210 -9.02 -6.17 3.17
C ILE A 210 -10.36 -6.60 3.79
N VAL A 211 -10.59 -7.91 3.94
CA VAL A 211 -11.80 -8.46 4.57
C VAL A 211 -11.94 -7.96 6.01
N ASN A 212 -10.85 -7.93 6.76
CA ASN A 212 -10.85 -7.43 8.13
C ASN A 212 -11.23 -5.94 8.18
N THR A 213 -10.57 -5.10 7.38
CA THR A 213 -10.84 -3.65 7.33
C THR A 213 -12.29 -3.37 6.91
N LEU A 214 -12.80 -4.01 5.86
CA LEU A 214 -14.20 -3.84 5.42
C LEU A 214 -15.20 -4.37 6.45
N SER A 215 -14.88 -5.45 7.16
CA SER A 215 -15.72 -6.00 8.23
C SER A 215 -15.79 -5.07 9.44
N GLN A 216 -14.75 -4.30 9.71
CA GLN A 216 -14.76 -3.26 10.74
C GLN A 216 -15.54 -2.02 10.27
N ALA A 217 -15.37 -1.64 9.00
CA ALA A 217 -16.09 -0.53 8.38
C ALA A 217 -17.60 -0.76 8.37
N SER A 218 -18.05 -1.98 8.08
CA SER A 218 -19.46 -2.34 7.95
C SER A 218 -19.77 -3.67 8.66
N PRO A 219 -19.93 -3.65 9.99
CA PRO A 219 -20.17 -4.86 10.76
C PRO A 219 -21.43 -5.64 10.33
N GLN A 220 -22.44 -4.97 9.80
CA GLN A 220 -23.67 -5.57 9.27
C GLN A 220 -23.43 -6.42 8.00
N ALA A 221 -22.37 -6.18 7.26
CA ALA A 221 -21.97 -6.95 6.08
C ALA A 221 -20.79 -7.91 6.34
N LYS A 222 -20.35 -8.06 7.59
CA LYS A 222 -19.18 -8.86 7.96
C LYS A 222 -19.23 -10.28 7.44
N ASP A 223 -20.39 -10.96 7.60
CA ASP A 223 -20.54 -12.36 7.18
C ASP A 223 -20.41 -12.49 5.64
N ALA A 224 -20.93 -11.50 4.90
CA ALA A 224 -20.82 -11.45 3.45
C ALA A 224 -19.36 -11.25 3.01
N PHE A 225 -18.63 -10.30 3.63
CA PHE A 225 -17.20 -10.10 3.37
C PHE A 225 -16.37 -11.34 3.68
N THR A 226 -16.63 -11.96 4.83
CA THR A 226 -15.92 -13.17 5.25
C THR A 226 -16.15 -14.33 4.26
N ALA A 227 -17.39 -14.53 3.83
CA ALA A 227 -17.72 -15.59 2.87
C ALA A 227 -17.09 -15.36 1.49
N ALA A 228 -17.15 -14.13 0.98
CA ALA A 228 -16.54 -13.77 -0.31
C ALA A 228 -15.02 -13.83 -0.27
N GLY A 229 -14.42 -13.28 0.79
CA GLY A 229 -12.97 -13.34 1.03
C GLY A 229 -12.49 -14.79 1.08
N LYS A 230 -13.18 -15.64 1.87
CA LYS A 230 -12.84 -17.07 1.92
C LYS A 230 -12.91 -17.73 0.57
N LYS A 231 -13.96 -17.48 -0.21
CA LYS A 231 -14.08 -18.04 -1.56
C LYS A 231 -12.89 -17.64 -2.44
N TYR A 232 -12.45 -16.39 -2.35
CA TYR A 232 -11.34 -15.91 -3.16
C TYR A 232 -9.98 -16.42 -2.66
N THR A 233 -9.78 -16.49 -1.35
CA THR A 233 -8.56 -17.08 -0.76
C THR A 233 -8.45 -18.58 -1.05
N ASP A 234 -9.56 -19.33 -1.10
CA ASP A 234 -9.57 -20.74 -1.55
C ASP A 234 -9.08 -20.84 -3.01
N GLN A 235 -9.47 -19.92 -3.89
CA GLN A 235 -8.97 -19.86 -5.28
C GLN A 235 -7.47 -19.54 -5.35
N LEU A 236 -6.98 -18.68 -4.48
CA LEU A 236 -5.54 -18.38 -4.38
C LEU A 236 -4.74 -19.61 -3.89
N GLU A 237 -5.29 -20.39 -2.95
CA GLU A 237 -4.68 -21.66 -2.49
C GLU A 237 -4.64 -22.70 -3.62
N ASP A 238 -5.71 -22.81 -4.41
CA ASP A 238 -5.73 -23.68 -5.59
C ASP A 238 -4.71 -23.23 -6.65
N LEU A 239 -4.57 -21.91 -6.85
CA LEU A 239 -3.57 -21.33 -7.76
C LEU A 239 -2.15 -21.61 -7.28
N ASP A 240 -1.87 -21.45 -5.99
CA ASP A 240 -0.57 -21.75 -5.38
C ASP A 240 -0.18 -23.22 -5.63
N LYS A 241 -1.13 -24.12 -5.35
CA LYS A 241 -0.92 -25.53 -5.59
C LYS A 241 -0.66 -25.85 -7.07
N TRP A 242 -1.47 -25.29 -7.97
CA TRP A 242 -1.29 -25.48 -9.40
C TRP A 242 0.08 -24.95 -9.89
N ALA A 243 0.50 -23.77 -9.42
CA ALA A 243 1.79 -23.19 -9.76
C ALA A 243 2.96 -24.06 -9.25
N SER A 244 2.85 -24.54 -8.01
CA SER A 244 3.84 -25.46 -7.41
C SER A 244 3.98 -26.77 -8.20
N ASP A 245 2.84 -27.41 -8.53
CA ASP A 245 2.82 -28.64 -9.30
C ASP A 245 3.39 -28.43 -10.72
N SER A 246 3.02 -27.30 -11.35
CA SER A 246 3.49 -26.94 -12.70
C SER A 246 5.00 -26.69 -12.73
N MET A 247 5.53 -25.91 -11.76
CA MET A 247 6.95 -25.64 -11.67
C MET A 247 7.74 -26.90 -11.30
N SER A 248 7.18 -27.78 -10.48
CA SER A 248 7.82 -29.05 -10.12
C SER A 248 7.99 -29.99 -11.33
N ALA A 249 7.15 -29.86 -12.36
CA ALA A 249 7.28 -30.60 -13.61
C ALA A 249 8.42 -30.11 -14.53
N VAL A 250 8.90 -28.88 -14.32
CA VAL A 250 10.04 -28.30 -15.05
C VAL A 250 11.34 -28.81 -14.41
N PRO A 251 12.30 -29.34 -15.16
CA PRO A 251 13.62 -29.69 -14.60
C PRO A 251 14.29 -28.52 -13.90
N GLU A 252 14.93 -28.74 -12.76
CA GLU A 252 15.49 -27.66 -11.92
C GLU A 252 16.45 -26.76 -12.70
N GLN A 253 17.30 -27.33 -13.56
CA GLN A 253 18.25 -26.59 -14.39
C GLN A 253 17.57 -25.69 -15.43
N ASP A 254 16.30 -25.93 -15.75
CA ASP A 254 15.51 -25.17 -16.72
C ASP A 254 14.57 -24.14 -16.05
N ARG A 255 14.49 -24.13 -14.70
CA ARG A 255 13.71 -23.15 -13.93
C ARG A 255 14.48 -21.82 -13.82
N VAL A 256 14.67 -21.17 -14.95
CA VAL A 256 15.38 -19.90 -15.06
C VAL A 256 14.43 -18.86 -15.63
N LEU A 257 14.27 -17.74 -14.94
CA LEU A 257 13.39 -16.63 -15.32
C LEU A 257 14.22 -15.37 -15.60
N PHE A 258 14.00 -14.78 -16.75
CA PHE A 258 14.41 -13.43 -17.13
C PHE A 258 13.16 -12.70 -17.64
N SER A 259 12.91 -11.49 -17.18
CA SER A 259 11.70 -10.73 -17.50
C SER A 259 11.99 -9.30 -17.95
N SER A 260 10.96 -8.57 -18.35
CA SER A 260 11.10 -7.17 -18.74
C SER A 260 11.40 -6.26 -17.56
N HIS A 261 10.89 -6.55 -16.35
CA HIS A 261 11.26 -5.81 -15.13
C HIS A 261 11.31 -6.72 -13.89
N ASP A 262 11.79 -6.24 -12.77
CA ASP A 262 12.20 -6.98 -11.59
C ASP A 262 11.04 -7.32 -10.63
N ALA A 263 9.96 -7.94 -11.11
CA ALA A 263 8.74 -8.17 -10.33
C ALA A 263 8.61 -9.57 -9.70
N PHE A 264 9.47 -10.52 -10.05
CA PHE A 264 9.19 -11.94 -9.78
C PHE A 264 9.99 -12.55 -8.62
N GLY A 265 10.43 -11.73 -7.67
CA GLY A 265 11.21 -12.20 -6.52
C GLY A 265 10.44 -13.17 -5.62
N TYR A 266 9.18 -12.87 -5.29
CA TYR A 266 8.33 -13.74 -4.47
C TYR A 266 7.95 -15.02 -5.21
N PHE A 267 7.52 -14.92 -6.46
CA PHE A 267 7.22 -16.07 -7.32
C PHE A 267 8.43 -17.02 -7.42
N SER A 268 9.58 -16.47 -7.70
CA SER A 268 10.81 -17.23 -7.86
C SER A 268 11.23 -17.98 -6.60
N ASN A 269 11.11 -17.32 -5.47
CA ASN A 269 11.39 -17.95 -4.17
C ASN A 269 10.37 -19.03 -3.82
N GLU A 270 9.09 -18.80 -4.08
CA GLU A 270 8.02 -19.72 -3.71
C GLU A 270 8.12 -21.04 -4.49
N TYR A 271 8.46 -20.97 -5.77
CA TYR A 271 8.42 -22.13 -6.66
C TYR A 271 9.81 -22.63 -7.10
N GLY A 272 10.88 -22.17 -6.46
CA GLY A 272 12.23 -22.64 -6.75
C GLY A 272 12.70 -22.27 -8.16
N VAL A 273 12.34 -21.10 -8.64
CA VAL A 273 12.76 -20.55 -9.93
C VAL A 273 13.96 -19.62 -9.70
N LYS A 274 14.99 -19.75 -10.53
CA LYS A 274 16.15 -18.88 -10.48
C LYS A 274 15.85 -17.61 -11.29
N PHE A 275 15.54 -16.52 -10.60
CA PHE A 275 15.42 -15.21 -11.22
C PHE A 275 16.82 -14.64 -11.50
N ILE A 276 17.11 -14.30 -12.75
CA ILE A 276 18.46 -13.89 -13.18
C ILE A 276 18.54 -12.41 -13.52
N GLY A 277 17.45 -11.68 -13.54
CA GLY A 277 17.39 -10.24 -13.79
C GLY A 277 16.34 -9.84 -14.80
N SER A 278 16.38 -8.58 -15.20
CA SER A 278 15.41 -7.94 -16.07
C SER A 278 16.06 -7.16 -17.22
N ALA A 279 15.23 -6.84 -18.21
CA ALA A 279 15.64 -6.04 -19.36
C ALA A 279 15.73 -4.54 -19.06
N LEU A 280 14.93 -4.06 -18.09
CA LEU A 280 14.97 -2.68 -17.64
C LEU A 280 15.99 -2.55 -16.50
N SER A 281 16.73 -1.45 -16.50
CA SER A 281 17.72 -1.14 -15.47
C SER A 281 17.17 -0.36 -14.31
N ASP A 282 15.98 0.23 -14.47
CA ASP A 282 15.38 1.13 -13.50
C ASP A 282 13.85 0.96 -13.51
N PHE A 283 13.27 0.93 -12.31
CA PHE A 283 11.83 0.82 -12.09
C PHE A 283 11.05 2.07 -12.45
N ASN A 284 11.60 3.22 -12.05
CA ASN A 284 10.88 4.48 -12.11
C ASN A 284 10.96 5.10 -13.50
N HIS A 285 11.92 4.70 -14.28
CA HIS A 285 12.09 5.23 -15.62
C HIS A 285 11.94 4.10 -16.63
N GLN A 286 10.78 3.97 -17.23
CA GLN A 286 10.57 3.13 -18.41
C GLN A 286 11.46 3.62 -19.60
N GLN A 287 12.67 4.09 -19.28
CA GLN A 287 13.64 4.51 -20.29
C GLN A 287 14.21 3.29 -20.97
N ASP A 288 14.47 3.43 -22.26
CA ASP A 288 15.15 2.39 -23.03
C ASP A 288 16.51 2.12 -22.39
N ALA A 289 16.81 0.85 -22.11
CA ALA A 289 18.08 0.45 -21.56
C ALA A 289 19.26 0.90 -22.43
N THR A 290 20.39 1.24 -21.82
CA THR A 290 21.61 1.58 -22.55
C THR A 290 22.14 0.38 -23.33
N SER A 291 22.87 0.62 -24.43
CA SER A 291 23.47 -0.48 -25.20
C SER A 291 24.40 -1.36 -24.35
N SER A 292 25.13 -0.77 -23.40
CA SER A 292 26.02 -1.52 -22.49
C SER A 292 25.21 -2.43 -21.55
N HIS A 293 24.06 -1.97 -21.06
CA HIS A 293 23.15 -2.77 -20.24
C HIS A 293 22.57 -3.94 -21.04
N ILE A 294 22.10 -3.67 -22.27
CA ILE A 294 21.58 -4.73 -23.15
C ILE A 294 22.66 -5.80 -23.41
N ASP A 295 23.91 -5.42 -23.76
CA ASP A 295 24.99 -6.35 -23.98
C ASP A 295 25.29 -7.22 -22.74
N GLU A 296 25.25 -6.64 -21.54
CA GLU A 296 25.43 -7.35 -20.29
C GLU A 296 24.30 -8.36 -20.07
N GLN A 297 23.04 -7.96 -20.25
CA GLN A 297 21.90 -8.85 -20.07
C GLN A 297 21.89 -9.97 -21.11
N VAL A 298 22.23 -9.72 -22.37
CA VAL A 298 22.40 -10.76 -23.40
C VAL A 298 23.43 -11.82 -22.96
N LYS A 299 24.55 -11.38 -22.43
CA LYS A 299 25.61 -12.27 -21.92
C LYS A 299 25.04 -13.11 -20.74
N LYS A 300 24.38 -12.47 -19.79
CA LYS A 300 23.80 -13.10 -18.61
C LYS A 300 22.74 -14.15 -18.97
N VAL A 301 21.84 -13.82 -19.90
CA VAL A 301 20.83 -14.76 -20.40
C VAL A 301 21.48 -15.97 -21.05
N ARG A 302 22.45 -15.78 -21.95
CA ARG A 302 23.18 -16.86 -22.61
C ARG A 302 23.94 -17.77 -21.63
N GLU A 303 24.63 -17.19 -20.65
CA GLU A 303 25.38 -17.95 -19.64
C GLU A 303 24.46 -18.70 -18.66
N SER A 304 23.25 -18.21 -18.42
CA SER A 304 22.29 -18.85 -17.51
C SER A 304 21.67 -20.13 -18.04
N GLY A 305 21.67 -20.34 -19.35
CA GLY A 305 20.98 -21.45 -20.01
C GLY A 305 19.46 -21.27 -20.06
N ALA A 306 18.93 -20.05 -19.84
CA ALA A 306 17.52 -19.75 -19.96
C ALA A 306 16.95 -20.23 -21.31
N LYS A 307 15.78 -20.89 -21.28
CA LYS A 307 15.10 -21.40 -22.49
C LYS A 307 14.15 -20.41 -23.11
N ALA A 308 13.71 -19.42 -22.31
CA ALA A 308 12.82 -18.35 -22.72
C ALA A 308 13.12 -17.08 -21.88
N ILE A 309 12.72 -15.95 -22.42
CA ILE A 309 12.63 -14.68 -21.72
C ILE A 309 11.19 -14.19 -21.81
N PHE A 310 10.75 -13.38 -20.83
CA PHE A 310 9.35 -13.05 -20.66
C PHE A 310 9.16 -11.54 -20.70
N ALA A 311 8.26 -11.08 -21.56
CA ALA A 311 7.84 -9.68 -21.63
C ALA A 311 6.57 -9.47 -20.84
N GLU A 312 6.47 -8.34 -20.16
CA GLU A 312 5.23 -7.86 -19.55
C GLU A 312 4.56 -6.84 -20.47
N ASN A 313 3.23 -6.77 -20.42
CA ASN A 313 2.46 -5.82 -21.22
C ASN A 313 2.32 -4.45 -20.55
N SER A 314 2.80 -4.31 -19.31
CA SER A 314 2.84 -3.06 -18.56
C SER A 314 4.07 -2.19 -18.86
N ASN A 315 5.04 -2.71 -19.59
CA ASN A 315 6.32 -2.07 -19.85
C ASN A 315 6.63 -1.95 -21.34
N ASN A 316 7.57 -1.05 -21.67
CA ASN A 316 8.10 -0.95 -23.02
C ASN A 316 8.86 -2.23 -23.40
N SER A 317 8.43 -2.90 -24.48
CA SER A 317 9.01 -4.18 -24.92
C SER A 317 10.34 -4.05 -25.64
N LYS A 318 10.78 -2.84 -26.01
CA LYS A 318 11.99 -2.65 -26.86
C LYS A 318 13.26 -3.24 -26.26
N SER A 319 13.47 -3.04 -24.96
CA SER A 319 14.68 -3.55 -24.29
C SER A 319 14.72 -5.07 -24.29
N ILE A 320 13.60 -5.73 -23.95
CA ILE A 320 13.54 -7.19 -23.94
C ILE A 320 13.57 -7.78 -25.35
N GLU A 321 12.99 -7.11 -26.36
CA GLU A 321 13.09 -7.49 -27.76
C GLU A 321 14.53 -7.39 -28.28
N ALA A 322 15.30 -6.40 -27.81
CA ALA A 322 16.71 -6.25 -28.17
C ALA A 322 17.60 -7.32 -27.54
N ILE A 323 17.21 -7.89 -26.39
CA ILE A 323 17.92 -8.98 -25.71
C ILE A 323 17.60 -10.34 -26.35
N ALA A 324 16.39 -10.51 -26.91
CA ALA A 324 15.92 -11.76 -27.52
C ALA A 324 16.68 -12.11 -28.80
#